data_d7c4972ca8059fba0e2b6a9b3c81da48
#
_entry.id   d7c4972ca8059fba0e2b6a9b3c81da48
#
_cell.length_a   1.000
_cell.length_b   1.000
_cell.length_c   1.000
_cell.angle_alpha   90.00
_cell.angle_beta   90.00
_cell.angle_gamma   90.00
#
_symmetry.space_group_name_H-M   'P 1'
#
loop_
_entity.id
_entity.type
_entity.pdbx_description
1 polymer ?
#
loop_
_entity_poly.entity_id
_entity_poly.type
_entity_poly.pdbx_seq_one_letter_code
_entity_poly.pdbx_strand_id
1 'polypeptide(L)'
;LAMLDGGELDWKVVAIDASSPLAPAIVDVPSLEAALPGELDRVISWFSTYKPPRTDGRPAVQFGRGGLPLPADGAAAVVAGAEAAFLRMQAASKV
;
A
#
# COMPACT_ATOMS: atom_id res chain seq x y z
N LEU A 1 -1.15 2.84 -1.29
CA LEU A 1 -2.08 2.29 -2.28
C LEU A 1 -3.29 1.67 -1.59
N ALA A 2 -4.48 2.07 -1.99
CA ALA A 2 -5.72 1.49 -1.50
C ALA A 2 -6.04 0.23 -2.33
N MET A 3 -5.59 -0.92 -1.86
CA MET A 3 -5.86 -2.19 -2.52
C MET A 3 -7.13 -2.81 -1.96
N LEU A 4 -7.98 -3.32 -2.84
CA LEU A 4 -9.17 -4.08 -2.48
C LEU A 4 -8.92 -5.54 -2.85
N ASP A 5 -8.89 -6.40 -1.86
CA ASP A 5 -8.69 -7.84 -2.02
C ASP A 5 -9.98 -8.54 -1.63
N GLY A 6 -10.66 -9.13 -2.61
CA GLY A 6 -11.96 -9.74 -2.37
C GLY A 6 -13.03 -8.75 -1.89
N GLY A 7 -12.88 -7.47 -2.21
CA GLY A 7 -13.75 -6.39 -1.76
C GLY A 7 -13.37 -5.80 -0.40
N GLU A 8 -12.37 -6.35 0.28
CA GLU A 8 -11.87 -5.82 1.55
C GLU A 8 -10.68 -4.90 1.34
N LEU A 9 -10.68 -3.77 2.05
CA LEU A 9 -9.60 -2.79 1.97
C LEU A 9 -8.35 -3.34 2.66
N ASP A 10 -7.26 -3.39 1.89
CA ASP A 10 -5.95 -3.86 2.33
C ASP A 10 -4.92 -2.81 1.87
N TRP A 11 -4.62 -1.85 2.74
CA TRP A 11 -3.65 -0.81 2.44
C TRP A 11 -2.27 -1.40 2.20
N LYS A 12 -1.65 -1.00 1.08
CA LYS A 12 -0.26 -1.33 0.81
C LYS A 12 0.59 -0.07 0.97
N VAL A 13 1.47 -0.08 1.95
CA VAL A 13 2.36 1.05 2.24
C VAL A 13 3.63 0.87 1.43
N VAL A 14 3.95 1.88 0.64
CA VAL A 14 5.22 1.95 -0.09
C VAL A 14 6.23 2.67 0.81
N ALA A 15 7.33 2.01 1.10
CA ALA A 15 8.38 2.54 1.97
C ALA A 15 9.73 2.39 1.30
N ILE A 16 10.67 3.26 1.67
CA ILE A 16 12.07 3.14 1.27
C ILE A 16 12.89 2.65 2.47
N ASP A 17 13.78 1.71 2.23
CA ASP A 17 14.72 1.28 3.26
C ASP A 17 15.62 2.45 3.64
N ALA A 18 15.64 2.79 4.93
CA ALA A 18 16.42 3.92 5.43
C ALA A 18 17.92 3.78 5.18
N SER A 19 18.42 2.55 5.01
CA SER A 19 19.83 2.29 4.69
C SER A 19 20.13 2.36 3.19
N SER A 20 19.10 2.49 2.34
CA SER A 20 19.31 2.62 0.90
C SER A 20 20.02 3.93 0.56
N PRO A 21 20.99 3.91 -0.39
CA PRO A 21 21.61 5.14 -0.89
C PRO A 21 20.60 6.13 -1.48
N LEU A 22 19.44 5.66 -1.91
CA LEU A 22 18.36 6.50 -2.47
C LEU A 22 17.45 7.11 -1.41
N ALA A 23 17.53 6.66 -0.14
CA ALA A 23 16.63 7.13 0.91
C ALA A 23 16.61 8.66 1.09
N PRO A 24 17.75 9.38 1.03
CA PRO A 24 17.73 10.84 1.16
C PRO A 24 16.99 11.55 0.02
N ALA A 25 16.92 10.93 -1.16
CA ALA A 25 16.30 11.52 -2.35
C ALA A 25 14.82 11.16 -2.49
N ILE A 26 14.35 10.11 -1.82
CA ILE A 26 12.98 9.61 -1.97
C ILE A 26 12.23 9.89 -0.66
N VAL A 27 11.46 10.98 -0.64
CA VAL A 27 10.73 11.46 0.53
C VAL A 27 9.22 11.50 0.33
N ASP A 28 8.76 11.34 -0.91
CA ASP A 28 7.35 11.38 -1.28
C ASP A 28 7.13 10.63 -2.61
N VAL A 29 5.89 10.60 -3.08
CA VAL A 29 5.57 9.92 -4.34
C VAL A 29 6.24 10.58 -5.56
N PRO A 30 6.20 11.92 -5.72
CA PRO A 30 6.90 12.53 -6.86
C PRO A 30 8.40 12.24 -6.91
N SER A 31 9.08 12.25 -5.77
CA SER A 31 10.52 11.94 -5.73
C SER A 31 10.79 10.46 -6.00
N LEU A 32 9.88 9.56 -5.61
CA LEU A 32 9.97 8.15 -5.98
C LEU A 32 9.88 7.98 -7.50
N GLU A 33 8.88 8.62 -8.13
CA GLU A 33 8.72 8.55 -9.58
C GLU A 33 9.92 9.14 -10.33
N ALA A 34 10.51 10.20 -9.78
CA ALA A 34 11.71 10.81 -10.38
C ALA A 34 12.93 9.89 -10.28
N ALA A 35 13.13 9.23 -9.15
CA ALA A 35 14.28 8.37 -8.91
C ALA A 35 14.13 6.99 -9.56
N LEU A 36 12.93 6.43 -9.54
CA LEU A 36 12.63 5.08 -10.03
C LEU A 36 11.37 5.13 -10.91
N PRO A 37 11.49 5.67 -12.14
CA PRO A 37 10.32 5.79 -13.03
C PRO A 37 9.66 4.44 -13.31
N GLY A 38 8.33 4.40 -13.18
CA GLY A 38 7.54 3.20 -13.47
C GLY A 38 7.53 2.15 -12.37
N GLU A 39 8.17 2.38 -11.23
CA GLU A 39 8.22 1.40 -10.15
C GLU A 39 6.84 1.17 -9.52
N LEU A 40 6.07 2.22 -9.28
CA LEU A 40 4.71 2.08 -8.74
C LEU A 40 3.81 1.31 -9.70
N ASP A 41 3.88 1.60 -11.00
CA ASP A 41 3.10 0.88 -12.00
C ASP A 41 3.46 -0.60 -12.03
N ARG A 42 4.72 -0.92 -11.85
CA ARG A 42 5.19 -2.31 -11.77
C ARG A 42 4.60 -3.04 -10.57
N VAL A 43 4.59 -2.39 -9.41
CA VAL A 43 4.00 -2.93 -8.18
C VAL A 43 2.49 -3.17 -8.36
N ILE A 44 1.78 -2.20 -8.90
CA ILE A 44 0.34 -2.30 -9.15
C ILE A 44 0.06 -3.45 -10.13
N SER A 45 0.82 -3.56 -11.20
CA SER A 45 0.68 -4.63 -12.18
C SER A 45 0.91 -6.00 -11.55
N TRP A 46 1.91 -6.12 -10.69
CA TRP A 46 2.19 -7.37 -10.00
C TRP A 46 1.04 -7.81 -9.12
N PHE A 47 0.52 -6.90 -8.29
CA PHE A 47 -0.63 -7.21 -7.43
C PHE A 47 -1.89 -7.52 -8.23
N SER A 48 -2.07 -6.89 -9.37
CA SER A 48 -3.26 -7.09 -10.20
C SER A 48 -3.34 -8.49 -10.79
N THR A 49 -2.23 -9.22 -10.87
CA THR A 49 -2.15 -10.53 -11.51
C THR A 49 -1.62 -11.65 -10.62
N TYR A 50 -1.23 -11.37 -9.37
CA TYR A 50 -0.63 -12.39 -8.52
C TYR A 50 -1.62 -13.43 -8.00
N LYS A 51 -2.91 -13.08 -7.94
CA LYS A 51 -3.98 -14.02 -7.62
C LYS A 51 -4.80 -14.35 -8.85
N PRO A 52 -5.28 -15.60 -9.01
CA PRO A 52 -6.16 -15.94 -10.10
C PRO A 52 -7.49 -15.16 -9.98
N PRO A 53 -8.22 -14.96 -11.09
CA PRO A 53 -9.55 -14.34 -11.05
C PRO A 53 -10.49 -15.12 -10.13
N ARG A 54 -11.47 -14.41 -9.56
CA ARG A 54 -12.54 -15.02 -8.76
C ARG A 54 -13.37 -15.96 -9.61
N THR A 55 -14.11 -16.85 -8.96
CA THR A 55 -14.99 -17.80 -9.63
C THR A 55 -16.09 -17.13 -10.45
N ASP A 56 -16.46 -15.88 -10.12
CA ASP A 56 -17.43 -15.07 -10.87
C ASP A 56 -16.79 -14.30 -12.05
N GLY A 57 -15.51 -14.53 -12.35
CA GLY A 57 -14.79 -13.86 -13.43
C GLY A 57 -14.25 -12.47 -13.06
N ARG A 58 -14.53 -11.97 -11.87
CA ARG A 58 -14.02 -10.66 -11.43
C ARG A 58 -12.55 -10.76 -11.01
N PRO A 59 -11.78 -9.68 -11.14
CA PRO A 59 -10.41 -9.66 -10.61
C PRO A 59 -10.42 -9.89 -9.10
N ALA A 60 -9.45 -10.66 -8.60
CA ALA A 60 -9.28 -10.87 -7.16
C ALA A 60 -8.88 -9.59 -6.45
N VAL A 61 -8.08 -8.75 -7.12
CA VAL A 61 -7.53 -7.51 -6.58
C VAL A 61 -7.91 -6.34 -7.48
N GLN A 62 -8.34 -5.26 -6.84
CA GLN A 62 -8.59 -3.97 -7.50
C GLN A 62 -7.93 -2.87 -6.70
N PHE A 63 -7.65 -1.74 -7.33
CA PHE A 63 -7.10 -0.57 -6.66
C PHE A 63 -8.14 0.54 -6.60
N GLY A 64 -8.37 1.07 -5.40
CA GLY A 64 -9.15 2.28 -5.21
C GLY A 64 -8.40 3.51 -5.73
N ARG A 65 -9.11 4.64 -5.83
CA ARG A 65 -8.55 5.91 -6.29
C ARG A 65 -7.92 5.85 -7.69
N GLY A 66 -8.34 4.89 -8.53
CA GLY A 66 -7.76 4.72 -9.86
C GLY A 66 -6.29 4.28 -9.84
N GLY A 67 -5.84 3.63 -8.78
CA GLY A 67 -4.45 3.25 -8.60
C GLY A 67 -3.53 4.37 -8.14
N LEU A 68 -4.08 5.56 -7.83
CA LEU A 68 -3.28 6.68 -7.35
C LEU A 68 -2.92 6.49 -5.88
N PRO A 69 -1.63 6.59 -5.52
CA PRO A 69 -1.21 6.49 -4.13
C PRO A 69 -1.63 7.72 -3.32
N LEU A 70 -1.82 7.54 -2.02
CA LEU A 70 -1.90 8.67 -1.11
C LEU A 70 -0.54 9.36 -1.00
N PRO A 71 -0.51 10.66 -0.72
CA PRO A 71 0.75 11.34 -0.41
C PRO A 71 1.37 10.80 0.88
N ALA A 72 2.63 11.18 1.17
CA ALA A 72 3.39 10.64 2.29
C ALA A 72 2.71 10.85 3.65
N ASP A 73 2.05 11.98 3.87
CA ASP A 73 1.30 12.24 5.10
C ASP A 73 0.07 11.33 5.22
N GLY A 74 -0.58 11.00 4.11
CA GLY A 74 -1.67 10.02 4.09
C GLY A 74 -1.17 8.61 4.43
N ALA A 75 -0.01 8.21 3.93
CA ALA A 75 0.61 6.94 4.28
C ALA A 75 0.95 6.89 5.77
N ALA A 76 1.50 7.96 6.34
CA ALA A 76 1.79 8.04 7.75
C ALA A 76 0.53 7.89 8.60
N ALA A 77 -0.58 8.49 8.17
CA ALA A 77 -1.86 8.35 8.85
C ALA A 77 -2.39 6.92 8.82
N VAL A 78 -2.23 6.21 7.71
CA VAL A 78 -2.60 4.79 7.60
C VAL A 78 -1.79 3.93 8.56
N VAL A 79 -0.48 4.15 8.63
CA VAL A 79 0.40 3.42 9.56
C VAL A 79 -0.01 3.69 11.01
N ALA A 80 -0.25 4.94 11.38
CA ALA A 80 -0.68 5.30 12.73
C ALA A 80 -2.03 4.67 13.08
N GLY A 81 -2.97 4.64 12.14
CA GLY A 81 -4.27 3.99 12.31
C GLY A 81 -4.15 2.48 12.51
N ALA A 82 -3.27 1.83 11.77
CA ALA A 82 -3.01 0.40 11.90
C ALA A 82 -2.40 0.06 13.26
N GLU A 83 -1.45 0.86 13.73
CA GLU A 83 -0.86 0.70 15.06
C GLU A 83 -1.92 0.85 16.15
N ALA A 84 -2.75 1.89 16.06
CA ALA A 84 -3.82 2.12 17.03
C ALA A 84 -4.82 0.96 17.06
N ALA A 85 -5.17 0.41 15.90
CA ALA A 85 -6.04 -0.75 15.81
C ALA A 85 -5.42 -1.99 16.46
N PHE A 86 -4.15 -2.23 16.23
CA PHE A 86 -3.41 -3.33 16.84
C PHE A 86 -3.40 -3.20 18.37
N LEU A 87 -3.11 -2.01 18.89
CA LEU A 87 -3.07 -1.77 20.33
C LEU A 87 -4.45 -2.00 20.98
N ARG A 88 -5.54 -1.59 20.32
CA ARG A 88 -6.91 -1.87 20.80
C ARG A 88 -7.19 -3.37 20.83
N MET A 89 -6.81 -4.10 19.80
CA MET A 89 -6.99 -5.56 19.76
C MET A 89 -6.17 -6.24 20.85
N GLN A 90 -4.96 -5.81 21.08
CA GLN A 90 -4.09 -6.34 22.12
C GLN A 90 -4.68 -6.09 23.51
N ALA A 91 -5.22 -4.91 23.78
CA ALA A 91 -5.88 -4.59 25.03
C ALA A 91 -7.13 -5.45 25.25
N ALA A 92 -7.93 -5.67 24.20
CA ALA A 92 -9.14 -6.51 24.27
C ALA A 92 -8.81 -7.98 24.55
N SER A 93 -7.68 -8.49 24.08
CA SER A 93 -7.28 -9.88 24.27
C SER A 93 -6.71 -10.19 25.65
N LYS A 94 -6.51 -9.19 26.49
CA LYS A 94 -5.99 -9.33 27.86
C LYS A 94 -7.07 -9.56 28.91
N VAL A 95 -8.21 -9.99 28.50
CA VAL A 95 -9.35 -10.26 29.40
C VAL A 95 -9.15 -11.56 30.17
#